data_3e8b5ca77848b91d14907cc886981766
#
_entry.id   3e8b5ca77848b91d14907cc886981766
#
_cell.length_a   1.000
_cell.length_b   1.000
_cell.length_c   1.000
_cell.angle_alpha   90.00
_cell.angle_beta   90.00
_cell.angle_gamma   90.00
#
_symmetry.space_group_name_H-M   'P 1'
#
loop_
_entity.id
_entity.type
_entity.pdbx_description
1 polymer ?
#
loop_
_entity_poly.entity_id
_entity_poly.type
_entity_poly.pdbx_seq_one_letter_code
_entity_poly.pdbx_strand_id
1 'polypeptide(L)'
;MSWIKLLENRKDRVKRLRRRARQKKIRRKQRVFNRKIDARKYYGVGVNEKKYNEILQDAFSIEKIIEGAGFQELLRTRWLQTSKEDLEDIQNQARLLLGPTQSQQTEITELLVDSWGKGTRRVLNNEGDNVAKQILTGGEEIIEDRLRNILAEQNTYYNNLRDEVSEKINEVIRRGRSTGESTSEITRRIREEAGNLTKHRASTISRTEVTKAHTEATKQVMRQAQIQRVIWLATLDRRTCQTCEDLNETVWDLEEAPTPVQDTHPNCRCTLIADQRND
;
A
#
# COMPACT_ATOMS: atom_id res chain seq x y z
N MET A 1 -6.59 51.88 -12.24
CA MET A 1 -5.66 50.73 -12.28
C MET A 1 -4.57 51.02 -13.26
N SER A 2 -3.27 50.99 -12.80
CA SER A 2 -2.13 51.32 -13.66
C SER A 2 -1.94 50.27 -14.74
N TRP A 3 -1.65 50.68 -15.97
CA TRP A 3 -1.30 49.84 -17.11
C TRP A 3 -0.20 48.82 -16.82
N ILE A 4 0.70 49.13 -15.89
CA ILE A 4 1.77 48.24 -15.40
C ILE A 4 1.21 47.02 -14.73
N LYS A 5 0.22 47.14 -13.84
CA LYS A 5 -0.43 45.98 -13.18
C LYS A 5 -1.17 45.08 -14.15
N LEU A 6 -1.74 45.63 -15.22
CA LEU A 6 -2.41 44.86 -16.29
C LEU A 6 -1.39 44.06 -17.12
N LEU A 7 -0.22 44.62 -17.40
CA LEU A 7 0.85 43.93 -18.14
C LEU A 7 1.52 42.84 -17.30
N GLU A 8 1.73 43.05 -15.99
CA GLU A 8 2.23 42.04 -15.06
C GLU A 8 1.25 40.86 -14.94
N ASN A 9 -0.03 41.11 -14.75
CA ASN A 9 -1.07 40.08 -14.74
C ASN A 9 -1.13 39.29 -16.05
N ARG A 10 -0.89 39.95 -17.20
CA ARG A 10 -0.85 39.30 -18.50
C ARG A 10 0.38 38.39 -18.68
N LYS A 11 1.56 38.83 -18.21
CA LYS A 11 2.81 38.05 -18.20
C LYS A 11 2.68 36.81 -17.31
N ASP A 12 2.11 36.95 -16.14
CA ASP A 12 1.89 35.83 -15.22
C ASP A 12 0.84 34.85 -15.71
N ARG A 13 -0.21 35.35 -16.37
CA ARG A 13 -1.19 34.50 -17.04
C ARG A 13 -0.58 33.68 -18.18
N VAL A 14 0.29 34.32 -18.99
CA VAL A 14 1.03 33.64 -20.07
C VAL A 14 1.99 32.61 -19.53
N LYS A 15 2.74 32.92 -18.44
CA LYS A 15 3.62 31.95 -17.76
C LYS A 15 2.84 30.73 -17.24
N ARG A 16 1.69 30.97 -16.60
CA ARG A 16 0.81 29.88 -16.11
C ARG A 16 0.28 29.02 -17.26
N LEU A 17 -0.15 29.63 -18.36
CA LEU A 17 -0.62 28.90 -19.54
C LEU A 17 0.49 28.08 -20.20
N ARG A 18 1.70 28.64 -20.33
CA ARG A 18 2.89 27.92 -20.84
C ARG A 18 3.27 26.74 -19.94
N ARG A 19 3.24 26.92 -18.60
CA ARG A 19 3.48 25.86 -17.62
C ARG A 19 2.45 24.75 -17.74
N ARG A 20 1.16 25.09 -17.84
CA ARG A 20 0.06 24.12 -18.06
C ARG A 20 0.19 23.37 -19.41
N ALA A 21 0.53 24.07 -20.49
CA ALA A 21 0.75 23.46 -21.80
C ALA A 21 1.95 22.51 -21.79
N ARG A 22 3.06 22.89 -21.13
CA ARG A 22 4.25 22.04 -20.94
C ARG A 22 3.89 20.79 -20.12
N GLN A 23 3.17 20.94 -19.01
CA GLN A 23 2.68 19.81 -18.21
C GLN A 23 1.75 18.89 -19.01
N LYS A 24 0.82 19.46 -19.80
CA LYS A 24 -0.07 18.68 -20.66
C LYS A 24 0.68 17.89 -21.73
N LYS A 25 1.77 18.45 -22.30
CA LYS A 25 2.64 17.78 -23.28
C LYS A 25 3.45 16.65 -22.64
N ILE A 26 3.97 16.88 -21.41
CA ILE A 26 4.67 15.88 -20.61
C ILE A 26 3.71 14.73 -20.26
N ARG A 27 2.51 15.05 -19.73
CA ARG A 27 1.46 14.05 -19.42
C ARG A 27 1.07 13.20 -20.64
N ARG A 28 1.03 13.81 -21.85
CA ARG A 28 0.70 13.07 -23.08
C ARG A 28 1.82 12.13 -23.49
N LYS A 29 3.08 12.54 -23.39
CA LYS A 29 4.25 11.69 -23.65
C LYS A 29 4.31 10.53 -22.65
N GLN A 30 4.04 10.80 -21.39
CA GLN A 30 4.04 9.81 -20.32
C GLN A 30 2.88 8.83 -20.41
N ARG A 31 1.67 9.27 -20.81
CA ARG A 31 0.58 8.34 -21.11
C ARG A 31 0.93 7.33 -22.20
N VAL A 32 1.73 7.74 -23.20
CA VAL A 32 2.20 6.84 -24.25
C VAL A 32 3.28 5.91 -23.72
N PHE A 33 4.18 6.40 -22.87
CA PHE A 33 5.23 5.61 -22.21
C PHE A 33 4.63 4.62 -21.21
N ASN A 34 3.73 5.06 -20.33
CA ASN A 34 3.07 4.23 -19.31
C ASN A 34 2.07 3.21 -19.90
N ARG A 35 1.50 3.44 -21.08
CA ARG A 35 0.77 2.40 -21.82
C ARG A 35 1.66 1.25 -22.27
N LYS A 36 2.96 1.51 -22.45
CA LYS A 36 3.95 0.48 -22.81
C LYS A 36 4.59 -0.17 -21.58
N ILE A 37 4.61 0.52 -20.42
CA ILE A 37 5.23 0.04 -19.20
C ILE A 37 4.22 0.24 -18.05
N ASP A 38 3.31 -0.73 -17.89
CA ASP A 38 2.67 -0.92 -16.59
C ASP A 38 3.77 -1.45 -15.67
N ALA A 39 4.32 -0.57 -14.83
CA ALA A 39 5.43 -0.91 -13.93
C ALA A 39 5.12 -2.17 -13.09
N ARG A 40 3.84 -2.39 -12.75
CA ARG A 40 3.37 -3.57 -12.03
C ARG A 40 3.44 -4.85 -12.85
N LYS A 41 3.04 -4.81 -14.13
CA LYS A 41 3.15 -5.96 -15.05
C LYS A 41 4.60 -6.23 -15.38
N TYR A 42 5.40 -5.17 -15.54
CA TYR A 42 6.81 -5.29 -15.90
C TYR A 42 7.65 -5.95 -14.81
N TYR A 43 7.30 -5.74 -13.52
CA TYR A 43 8.10 -6.26 -12.39
C TYR A 43 7.56 -7.51 -11.72
N GLY A 44 6.42 -8.02 -12.16
CA GLY A 44 5.79 -9.21 -11.56
C GLY A 44 5.29 -9.02 -10.11
N VAL A 45 5.41 -7.80 -9.57
CA VAL A 45 4.99 -7.45 -8.20
C VAL A 45 3.49 -7.58 -8.01
N GLY A 46 2.71 -7.33 -9.07
CA GLY A 46 1.25 -7.43 -9.01
C GLY A 46 0.72 -8.83 -8.72
N VAL A 47 1.47 -9.89 -9.00
CA VAL A 47 1.11 -11.27 -8.64
C VAL A 47 1.21 -11.48 -7.13
N ASN A 48 2.31 -11.01 -6.52
CA ASN A 48 2.54 -11.12 -5.08
C ASN A 48 1.54 -10.26 -4.30
N GLU A 49 1.27 -9.04 -4.77
CA GLU A 49 0.23 -8.16 -4.20
C GLU A 49 -1.14 -8.86 -4.21
N LYS A 50 -1.51 -9.50 -5.32
CA LYS A 50 -2.79 -10.20 -5.44
C LYS A 50 -2.88 -11.38 -4.46
N LYS A 51 -1.87 -12.24 -4.42
CA LYS A 51 -1.83 -13.38 -3.50
C LYS A 51 -1.84 -12.94 -2.03
N TYR A 52 -1.05 -11.95 -1.68
CA TYR A 52 -1.03 -11.41 -0.33
C TYR A 52 -2.40 -10.82 0.06
N ASN A 53 -3.04 -10.08 -0.85
CA ASN A 53 -4.39 -9.57 -0.63
C ASN A 53 -5.43 -10.68 -0.41
N GLU A 54 -5.35 -11.78 -1.18
CA GLU A 54 -6.22 -12.95 -1.01
C GLU A 54 -6.03 -13.59 0.37
N ILE A 55 -4.79 -13.79 0.82
CA ILE A 55 -4.48 -14.30 2.16
C ILE A 55 -5.07 -13.39 3.26
N LEU A 56 -4.90 -12.07 3.13
CA LEU A 56 -5.44 -11.14 4.12
C LEU A 56 -6.98 -11.10 4.11
N GLN A 57 -7.62 -11.20 2.96
CA GLN A 57 -9.08 -11.27 2.89
C GLN A 57 -9.62 -12.51 3.58
N ASP A 58 -8.95 -13.66 3.44
CA ASP A 58 -9.30 -14.86 4.19
C ASP A 58 -9.00 -14.71 5.68
N ALA A 59 -7.80 -14.23 6.04
CA ALA A 59 -7.38 -14.04 7.43
C ALA A 59 -8.30 -13.12 8.23
N PHE A 60 -8.87 -12.10 7.59
CA PHE A 60 -9.77 -11.10 8.19
C PHE A 60 -11.22 -11.26 7.71
N SER A 61 -11.63 -12.47 7.36
CA SER A 61 -13.00 -12.75 6.93
C SER A 61 -14.00 -12.48 8.07
N ILE A 62 -14.96 -11.62 7.82
CA ILE A 62 -16.03 -11.27 8.78
C ILE A 62 -16.91 -12.47 9.13
N GLU A 63 -17.02 -13.44 8.24
CA GLU A 63 -17.80 -14.67 8.50
C GLU A 63 -17.26 -15.44 9.71
N LYS A 64 -15.95 -15.41 9.96
CA LYS A 64 -15.34 -16.04 11.15
C LYS A 64 -15.92 -15.48 12.47
N ILE A 65 -16.27 -14.18 12.50
CA ILE A 65 -16.93 -13.55 13.64
C ILE A 65 -18.41 -13.87 13.64
N ILE A 66 -19.09 -13.70 12.51
CA ILE A 66 -20.56 -13.87 12.42
C ILE A 66 -20.99 -15.30 12.76
N GLU A 67 -20.21 -16.29 12.33
CA GLU A 67 -20.47 -17.71 12.62
C GLU A 67 -20.03 -18.14 14.02
N GLY A 68 -19.26 -17.33 14.71
CA GLY A 68 -18.82 -17.59 16.08
C GLY A 68 -20.00 -17.69 17.06
N ALA A 69 -20.04 -18.76 17.86
CA ALA A 69 -21.14 -19.02 18.81
C ALA A 69 -21.39 -17.84 19.74
N GLY A 70 -20.33 -17.19 20.25
CA GLY A 70 -20.42 -16.03 21.12
C GLY A 70 -21.07 -14.82 20.46
N PHE A 71 -20.80 -14.56 19.16
CA PHE A 71 -21.42 -13.46 18.44
C PHE A 71 -22.92 -13.70 18.20
N GLN A 72 -23.27 -14.91 17.81
CA GLN A 72 -24.69 -15.29 17.64
C GLN A 72 -25.47 -15.20 18.96
N GLU A 73 -24.89 -15.61 20.05
CA GLU A 73 -25.48 -15.50 21.40
C GLU A 73 -25.64 -14.03 21.80
N LEU A 74 -24.64 -13.18 21.59
CA LEU A 74 -24.71 -11.75 21.86
C LEU A 74 -25.83 -11.07 21.07
N LEU A 75 -26.04 -11.45 19.82
CA LEU A 75 -27.13 -10.93 19.02
C LEU A 75 -28.51 -11.38 19.49
N ARG A 76 -28.62 -12.58 20.08
CA ARG A 76 -29.90 -13.15 20.56
C ARG A 76 -30.32 -12.64 21.94
N THR A 77 -29.39 -12.57 22.89
CA THR A 77 -29.72 -12.46 24.30
C THR A 77 -29.78 -11.03 24.83
N ARG A 78 -29.08 -10.06 24.19
CA ARG A 78 -28.93 -8.72 24.73
C ARG A 78 -29.49 -7.63 23.82
N TRP A 79 -30.71 -7.81 23.37
CA TRP A 79 -31.38 -6.93 22.42
C TRP A 79 -31.56 -5.48 22.89
N LEU A 80 -31.60 -5.19 24.18
CA LEU A 80 -31.99 -3.88 24.71
C LEU A 80 -30.86 -3.05 25.35
N GLN A 81 -29.74 -3.63 25.72
CA GLN A 81 -28.64 -2.89 26.36
C GLN A 81 -27.31 -3.45 25.90
N THR A 82 -26.57 -2.67 25.11
CA THR A 82 -25.15 -2.94 24.83
C THR A 82 -24.36 -2.43 26.03
N SER A 83 -23.93 -3.32 26.92
CA SER A 83 -22.99 -2.95 27.98
C SER A 83 -21.60 -2.69 27.39
N LYS A 84 -20.75 -2.01 28.16
CA LYS A 84 -19.35 -1.83 27.78
C LYS A 84 -18.64 -3.19 27.65
N GLU A 85 -19.02 -4.16 28.47
CA GLU A 85 -18.53 -5.53 28.47
C GLU A 85 -18.85 -6.28 27.16
N ASP A 86 -20.04 -6.08 26.58
CA ASP A 86 -20.40 -6.69 25.29
C ASP A 86 -19.52 -6.18 24.13
N LEU A 87 -19.09 -4.92 24.21
CA LEU A 87 -18.17 -4.33 23.22
C LEU A 87 -16.76 -4.89 23.38
N GLU A 88 -16.30 -5.10 24.61
CA GLU A 88 -15.03 -5.74 24.93
C GLU A 88 -15.01 -7.20 24.47
N ASP A 89 -16.11 -7.93 24.61
CA ASP A 89 -16.24 -9.30 24.11
C ASP A 89 -16.12 -9.38 22.60
N ILE A 90 -16.71 -8.46 21.84
CA ILE A 90 -16.54 -8.39 20.36
C ILE A 90 -15.09 -8.10 20.00
N GLN A 91 -14.43 -7.20 20.70
CA GLN A 91 -13.01 -6.90 20.48
C GLN A 91 -12.13 -8.13 20.76
N ASN A 92 -12.40 -8.84 21.85
CA ASN A 92 -11.67 -10.05 22.20
C ASN A 92 -11.89 -11.16 21.17
N GLN A 93 -13.11 -11.37 20.70
CA GLN A 93 -13.40 -12.32 19.61
C GLN A 93 -12.71 -11.94 18.33
N ALA A 94 -12.71 -10.66 17.94
CA ALA A 94 -11.99 -10.20 16.75
C ALA A 94 -10.49 -10.46 16.88
N ARG A 95 -9.90 -10.24 18.05
CA ARG A 95 -8.47 -10.53 18.30
C ARG A 95 -8.14 -12.01 18.19
N LEU A 96 -9.03 -12.88 18.60
CA LEU A 96 -8.84 -14.34 18.55
C LEU A 96 -9.07 -14.92 17.14
N LEU A 97 -10.08 -14.43 16.43
CA LEU A 97 -10.55 -15.02 15.19
C LEU A 97 -9.98 -14.36 13.93
N LEU A 98 -9.58 -13.09 14.00
CA LEU A 98 -9.07 -12.34 12.87
C LEU A 98 -7.54 -12.27 12.88
N GLY A 99 -6.97 -12.47 11.73
CA GLY A 99 -5.55 -12.34 11.48
C GLY A 99 -4.96 -13.58 10.80
N PRO A 100 -3.80 -13.44 10.20
CA PRO A 100 -3.18 -14.56 9.50
C PRO A 100 -2.72 -15.64 10.49
N THR A 101 -3.00 -16.89 10.14
CA THR A 101 -2.46 -18.07 10.83
C THR A 101 -0.93 -18.16 10.62
N GLN A 102 -0.24 -19.01 11.38
CA GLN A 102 1.19 -19.23 11.23
C GLN A 102 1.56 -19.63 9.79
N SER A 103 0.79 -20.52 9.16
CA SER A 103 0.98 -20.92 7.78
C SER A 103 0.82 -19.73 6.82
N GLN A 104 -0.21 -18.92 7.01
CA GLN A 104 -0.43 -17.70 6.20
C GLN A 104 0.68 -16.66 6.40
N GLN A 105 1.20 -16.52 7.61
CA GLN A 105 2.36 -15.64 7.88
C GLN A 105 3.62 -16.12 7.14
N THR A 106 3.86 -17.42 7.10
CA THR A 106 4.96 -18.00 6.33
C THR A 106 4.80 -17.71 4.84
N GLU A 107 3.61 -17.94 4.27
CA GLU A 107 3.34 -17.65 2.86
C GLU A 107 3.48 -16.15 2.53
N ILE A 108 3.01 -15.27 3.40
CA ILE A 108 3.19 -13.81 3.27
C ILE A 108 4.69 -13.46 3.26
N THR A 109 5.46 -14.07 4.16
CA THR A 109 6.93 -13.86 4.22
C THR A 109 7.60 -14.27 2.92
N GLU A 110 7.26 -15.43 2.37
CA GLU A 110 7.77 -15.90 1.08
C GLU A 110 7.43 -14.95 -0.08
N LEU A 111 6.22 -14.40 -0.10
CA LEU A 111 5.80 -13.40 -1.09
C LEU A 111 6.59 -12.10 -0.99
N LEU A 112 6.96 -11.67 0.23
CA LEU A 112 7.77 -10.47 0.45
C LEU A 112 9.23 -10.72 0.07
N VAL A 113 9.78 -11.89 0.40
CA VAL A 113 11.13 -12.33 -0.04
C VAL A 113 11.20 -12.37 -1.57
N ASP A 114 10.20 -12.93 -2.24
CA ASP A 114 10.16 -12.96 -3.71
C ASP A 114 10.03 -11.53 -4.30
N SER A 115 9.27 -10.65 -3.65
CA SER A 115 9.15 -9.25 -4.07
C SER A 115 10.47 -8.50 -3.91
N TRP A 116 11.22 -8.77 -2.84
CA TRP A 116 12.57 -8.29 -2.64
C TRP A 116 13.51 -8.79 -3.74
N GLY A 117 13.51 -10.10 -4.01
CA GLY A 117 14.31 -10.71 -5.07
C GLY A 117 13.99 -10.15 -6.47
N LYS A 118 12.74 -9.79 -6.74
CA LYS A 118 12.33 -9.11 -7.99
C LYS A 118 12.91 -7.69 -8.08
N GLY A 119 12.92 -6.94 -6.97
CA GLY A 119 13.55 -5.63 -6.89
C GLY A 119 15.05 -5.69 -7.17
N THR A 120 15.73 -6.67 -6.56
CA THR A 120 17.15 -6.93 -6.76
C THR A 120 17.46 -7.26 -8.23
N ARG A 121 16.82 -8.29 -8.79
CA ARG A 121 17.04 -8.73 -10.19
C ARG A 121 16.83 -7.62 -11.22
N ARG A 122 15.91 -6.71 -10.94
CA ARG A 122 15.65 -5.58 -11.83
C ARG A 122 16.86 -4.67 -12.02
N VAL A 123 17.54 -4.30 -10.94
CA VAL A 123 18.74 -3.45 -11.00
C VAL A 123 19.85 -4.21 -11.69
N LEU A 124 20.04 -5.49 -11.35
CA LEU A 124 21.08 -6.33 -11.89
C LEU A 124 20.96 -6.55 -13.41
N ASN A 125 19.75 -6.73 -13.92
CA ASN A 125 19.50 -6.87 -15.36
C ASN A 125 19.85 -5.63 -16.17
N ASN A 126 19.89 -4.46 -15.52
CA ASN A 126 20.25 -3.19 -16.17
C ASN A 126 21.75 -2.87 -16.07
N GLU A 127 22.48 -3.43 -15.08
CA GLU A 127 23.87 -3.05 -14.75
C GLU A 127 24.93 -4.12 -15.11
N GLY A 128 24.52 -5.28 -15.64
CA GLY A 128 25.41 -6.34 -16.12
C GLY A 128 25.87 -7.38 -15.09
N ASP A 129 26.41 -8.51 -15.59
CA ASP A 129 26.65 -9.76 -14.82
C ASP A 129 27.70 -9.68 -13.68
N ASN A 130 28.64 -8.74 -13.72
CA ASN A 130 29.73 -8.67 -12.73
C ASN A 130 29.28 -8.07 -11.40
N VAL A 131 28.42 -7.09 -11.44
CA VAL A 131 27.80 -6.46 -10.24
C VAL A 131 26.83 -7.46 -9.61
N ALA A 132 26.12 -8.23 -10.42
CA ALA A 132 25.18 -9.26 -9.96
C ALA A 132 25.83 -10.29 -9.02
N LYS A 133 27.03 -10.78 -9.38
CA LYS A 133 27.73 -11.80 -8.59
C LYS A 133 28.23 -11.30 -7.24
N GLN A 134 28.72 -10.06 -7.15
CA GLN A 134 29.18 -9.47 -5.89
C GLN A 134 28.03 -9.23 -4.90
N ILE A 135 26.85 -8.87 -5.40
CA ILE A 135 25.68 -8.55 -4.57
C ILE A 135 25.05 -9.82 -3.99
N LEU A 136 25.03 -10.92 -4.75
CA LEU A 136 24.44 -12.19 -4.31
C LEU A 136 25.23 -12.88 -3.19
N THR A 137 26.54 -12.60 -3.07
CA THR A 137 27.41 -13.25 -2.07
C THR A 137 27.45 -12.55 -0.70
N GLY A 138 26.92 -11.33 -0.57
CA GLY A 138 26.92 -10.58 0.70
C GLY A 138 25.52 -10.21 1.23
N GLY A 139 24.46 -10.70 0.58
CA GLY A 139 23.12 -10.16 0.78
C GLY A 139 22.21 -10.90 1.76
N GLU A 140 22.53 -12.12 2.19
CA GLU A 140 21.60 -12.94 2.99
C GLU A 140 21.33 -12.35 4.38
N GLU A 141 22.36 -11.90 5.09
CA GLU A 141 22.23 -11.36 6.45
C GLU A 141 21.43 -10.03 6.48
N ILE A 142 21.63 -9.20 5.48
CA ILE A 142 20.91 -7.92 5.34
C ILE A 142 19.43 -8.16 5.01
N ILE A 143 19.12 -9.20 4.25
CA ILE A 143 17.75 -9.60 3.89
C ILE A 143 17.00 -10.04 5.15
N GLU A 144 17.63 -10.84 6.02
CA GLU A 144 16.98 -11.32 7.24
C GLU A 144 16.61 -10.20 8.21
N ASP A 145 17.51 -9.26 8.49
CA ASP A 145 17.23 -8.14 9.40
C ASP A 145 16.12 -7.22 8.87
N ARG A 146 16.12 -6.96 7.57
CA ARG A 146 15.07 -6.17 6.94
C ARG A 146 13.73 -6.87 6.94
N LEU A 147 13.70 -8.17 6.69
CA LEU A 147 12.49 -8.98 6.79
C LEU A 147 11.94 -9.02 8.20
N ARG A 148 12.78 -9.13 9.24
CA ARG A 148 12.35 -9.07 10.64
C ARG A 148 11.64 -7.74 10.94
N ASN A 149 12.18 -6.62 10.45
CA ASN A 149 11.57 -5.30 10.63
C ASN A 149 10.21 -5.20 9.90
N ILE A 150 10.13 -5.68 8.67
CA ILE A 150 8.88 -5.73 7.91
C ILE A 150 7.83 -6.57 8.63
N LEU A 151 8.20 -7.74 9.14
CA LEU A 151 7.30 -8.62 9.89
C LEU A 151 6.83 -8.00 11.21
N ALA A 152 7.71 -7.27 11.91
CA ALA A 152 7.31 -6.54 13.13
C ALA A 152 6.29 -5.43 12.84
N GLU A 153 6.46 -4.68 11.76
CA GLU A 153 5.50 -3.66 11.33
C GLU A 153 4.14 -4.27 10.92
N GLN A 154 4.14 -5.45 10.29
CA GLN A 154 2.92 -6.15 9.90
C GLN A 154 2.02 -6.46 11.11
N ASN A 155 2.58 -6.87 12.24
CA ASN A 155 1.81 -7.11 13.44
C ASN A 155 1.04 -5.86 13.90
N THR A 156 1.63 -4.67 13.75
CA THR A 156 0.96 -3.40 14.03
C THR A 156 -0.21 -3.16 13.06
N TYR A 157 -0.02 -3.40 11.77
CA TYR A 157 -1.12 -3.28 10.79
C TYR A 157 -2.26 -4.26 11.06
N TYR A 158 -1.95 -5.49 11.46
CA TYR A 158 -2.97 -6.50 11.77
C TYR A 158 -3.76 -6.14 13.04
N ASN A 159 -3.08 -5.63 14.06
CA ASN A 159 -3.75 -5.17 15.28
C ASN A 159 -4.67 -3.98 14.99
N ASN A 160 -4.17 -2.98 14.28
CA ASN A 160 -4.98 -1.82 13.87
C ASN A 160 -6.20 -2.24 13.05
N LEU A 161 -6.06 -3.20 12.14
CA LEU A 161 -7.18 -3.70 11.35
C LEU A 161 -8.20 -4.44 12.20
N ARG A 162 -7.76 -5.22 13.19
CA ARG A 162 -8.67 -5.88 14.16
C ARG A 162 -9.48 -4.85 14.93
N ASP A 163 -8.83 -3.80 15.42
CA ASP A 163 -9.48 -2.74 16.17
C ASP A 163 -10.50 -1.97 15.30
N GLU A 164 -10.11 -1.57 14.07
CA GLU A 164 -11.01 -0.92 13.12
C GLU A 164 -12.23 -1.77 12.77
N VAL A 165 -12.05 -3.07 12.56
CA VAL A 165 -13.14 -4.02 12.27
C VAL A 165 -14.07 -4.14 13.46
N SER A 166 -13.51 -4.28 14.69
CA SER A 166 -14.30 -4.38 15.92
C SER A 166 -15.14 -3.13 16.15
N GLU A 167 -14.53 -1.94 15.98
CA GLU A 167 -15.23 -0.66 16.09
C GLU A 167 -16.38 -0.55 15.07
N LYS A 168 -16.13 -0.96 13.83
CA LYS A 168 -17.15 -0.95 12.78
C LYS A 168 -18.31 -1.88 13.09
N ILE A 169 -18.04 -3.09 13.56
CA ILE A 169 -19.08 -4.03 14.01
C ILE A 169 -19.90 -3.40 15.14
N ASN A 170 -19.25 -2.83 16.16
CA ASN A 170 -19.91 -2.18 17.29
C ASN A 170 -20.77 -0.98 16.84
N GLU A 171 -20.28 -0.17 15.90
CA GLU A 171 -21.03 0.95 15.32
C GLU A 171 -22.32 0.45 14.64
N VAL A 172 -22.21 -0.59 13.81
CA VAL A 172 -23.36 -1.16 13.10
C VAL A 172 -24.39 -1.73 14.06
N ILE A 173 -23.96 -2.46 15.10
CA ILE A 173 -24.87 -3.01 16.13
C ILE A 173 -25.59 -1.90 16.87
N ARG A 174 -24.87 -0.89 17.37
CA ARG A 174 -25.49 0.25 18.09
C ARG A 174 -26.51 0.98 17.23
N ARG A 175 -26.16 1.26 15.98
CA ARG A 175 -27.04 1.95 15.03
C ARG A 175 -28.28 1.12 14.71
N GLY A 176 -28.12 -0.16 14.40
CA GLY A 176 -29.23 -1.05 14.11
C GLY A 176 -30.19 -1.22 15.30
N ARG A 177 -29.65 -1.31 16.52
CA ARG A 177 -30.48 -1.36 17.75
C ARG A 177 -31.23 -0.07 17.99
N SER A 178 -30.62 1.09 17.80
CA SER A 178 -31.28 2.39 17.97
C SER A 178 -32.40 2.64 16.97
N THR A 179 -32.34 2.02 15.80
CA THR A 179 -33.37 2.11 14.72
C THR A 179 -34.37 0.95 14.76
N GLY A 180 -34.23 0.00 15.68
CA GLY A 180 -35.14 -1.16 15.80
C GLY A 180 -34.97 -2.21 14.70
N GLU A 181 -33.80 -2.27 14.08
CA GLU A 181 -33.50 -3.27 13.04
C GLU A 181 -33.48 -4.69 13.61
N SER A 182 -33.90 -5.65 12.81
CA SER A 182 -33.83 -7.07 13.16
C SER A 182 -32.38 -7.56 13.22
N THR A 183 -32.13 -8.65 13.95
CA THR A 183 -30.81 -9.32 14.00
C THR A 183 -30.28 -9.66 12.61
N SER A 184 -31.14 -10.12 11.71
CA SER A 184 -30.78 -10.45 10.34
C SER A 184 -30.35 -9.22 9.52
N GLU A 185 -31.00 -8.09 9.71
CA GLU A 185 -30.64 -6.83 9.08
C GLU A 185 -29.29 -6.30 9.59
N ILE A 186 -29.10 -6.32 10.91
CA ILE A 186 -27.82 -5.96 11.55
C ILE A 186 -26.70 -6.86 11.00
N THR A 187 -26.91 -8.18 10.97
CA THR A 187 -25.92 -9.14 10.44
C THR A 187 -25.58 -8.87 8.97
N ARG A 188 -26.59 -8.60 8.14
CA ARG A 188 -26.38 -8.23 6.73
C ARG A 188 -25.52 -6.97 6.61
N ARG A 189 -25.80 -5.95 7.40
CA ARG A 189 -25.04 -4.70 7.40
C ARG A 189 -23.61 -4.89 7.88
N ILE A 190 -23.38 -5.74 8.88
CA ILE A 190 -22.01 -6.10 9.30
C ILE A 190 -21.24 -6.72 8.15
N ARG A 191 -21.83 -7.67 7.40
CA ARG A 191 -21.21 -8.26 6.20
C ARG A 191 -20.84 -7.20 5.16
N GLU A 192 -21.75 -6.27 4.93
CA GLU A 192 -21.53 -5.20 3.94
C GLU A 192 -20.47 -4.19 4.42
N GLU A 193 -20.65 -3.58 5.57
CA GLU A 193 -19.83 -2.46 6.02
C GLU A 193 -18.45 -2.90 6.53
N ALA A 194 -18.38 -3.88 7.43
CA ALA A 194 -17.11 -4.39 7.94
C ALA A 194 -16.39 -5.25 6.89
N GLY A 195 -17.13 -6.01 6.08
CA GLY A 195 -16.54 -6.78 4.95
C GLY A 195 -15.93 -5.89 3.89
N ASN A 196 -16.53 -4.75 3.56
CA ASN A 196 -15.93 -3.78 2.63
C ASN A 196 -14.70 -3.10 3.24
N LEU A 197 -14.72 -2.80 4.54
CA LEU A 197 -13.56 -2.28 5.26
C LEU A 197 -12.38 -3.25 5.17
N THR A 198 -12.59 -4.53 5.48
CA THR A 198 -11.52 -5.54 5.42
C THR A 198 -10.96 -5.72 4.02
N LYS A 199 -11.79 -5.77 2.99
CA LYS A 199 -11.35 -5.86 1.58
C LYS A 199 -10.50 -4.67 1.18
N HIS A 200 -10.92 -3.46 1.53
CA HIS A 200 -10.20 -2.24 1.22
C HIS A 200 -8.85 -2.19 1.95
N ARG A 201 -8.83 -2.51 3.24
CA ARG A 201 -7.62 -2.53 4.07
C ARG A 201 -6.63 -3.61 3.63
N ALA A 202 -7.10 -4.83 3.35
CA ALA A 202 -6.27 -5.91 2.84
C ALA A 202 -5.56 -5.49 1.52
N SER A 203 -6.29 -4.86 0.60
CA SER A 203 -5.71 -4.34 -0.64
C SER A 203 -4.68 -3.22 -0.41
N THR A 204 -4.92 -2.36 0.57
CA THR A 204 -3.97 -1.29 0.92
C THR A 204 -2.72 -1.86 1.56
N ILE A 205 -2.84 -2.75 2.53
CA ILE A 205 -1.72 -3.38 3.24
C ILE A 205 -0.86 -4.18 2.26
N SER A 206 -1.46 -5.09 1.51
CA SER A 206 -0.73 -5.95 0.57
C SER A 206 0.09 -5.14 -0.44
N ARG A 207 -0.49 -4.08 -1.00
CA ARG A 207 0.22 -3.20 -1.94
C ARG A 207 1.34 -2.43 -1.28
N THR A 208 1.09 -1.87 -0.11
CA THR A 208 2.05 -1.09 0.67
C THR A 208 3.29 -1.92 0.98
N GLU A 209 3.10 -3.11 1.56
CA GLU A 209 4.19 -3.98 1.98
C GLU A 209 5.00 -4.54 0.79
N VAL A 210 4.31 -5.00 -0.24
CA VAL A 210 4.98 -5.49 -1.46
C VAL A 210 5.78 -4.38 -2.16
N THR A 211 5.23 -3.16 -2.24
CA THR A 211 5.94 -2.01 -2.83
C THR A 211 7.13 -1.61 -1.97
N LYS A 212 6.99 -1.63 -0.64
CA LYS A 212 8.05 -1.33 0.31
C LYS A 212 9.21 -2.31 0.16
N ALA A 213 8.96 -3.63 0.23
CA ALA A 213 9.96 -4.65 0.05
C ALA A 213 10.73 -4.50 -1.28
N HIS A 214 10.01 -4.31 -2.38
CA HIS A 214 10.60 -4.11 -3.69
C HIS A 214 11.47 -2.84 -3.77
N THR A 215 11.01 -1.72 -3.21
CA THR A 215 11.72 -0.43 -3.29
C THR A 215 12.98 -0.44 -2.42
N GLU A 216 12.90 -1.00 -1.23
CA GLU A 216 14.06 -1.15 -0.35
C GLU A 216 15.15 -1.99 -1.00
N ALA A 217 14.79 -3.13 -1.58
CA ALA A 217 15.71 -3.96 -2.36
C ALA A 217 16.36 -3.17 -3.50
N THR A 218 15.54 -2.43 -4.26
CA THR A 218 16.01 -1.61 -5.38
C THR A 218 17.04 -0.57 -4.91
N LYS A 219 16.76 0.20 -3.85
CA LYS A 219 17.70 1.20 -3.31
C LYS A 219 18.98 0.55 -2.81
N GLN A 220 18.88 -0.59 -2.12
CA GLN A 220 20.06 -1.29 -1.61
C GLN A 220 20.99 -1.77 -2.74
N VAL A 221 20.43 -2.39 -3.77
CA VAL A 221 21.23 -2.84 -4.92
C VAL A 221 21.83 -1.66 -5.69
N MET A 222 21.09 -0.55 -5.82
CA MET A 222 21.62 0.68 -6.43
C MET A 222 22.82 1.23 -5.64
N ARG A 223 22.80 1.20 -4.30
CA ARG A 223 23.97 1.56 -3.46
C ARG A 223 25.17 0.67 -3.74
N GLN A 224 24.96 -0.65 -3.76
CA GLN A 224 26.03 -1.62 -4.04
C GLN A 224 26.59 -1.48 -5.46
N ALA A 225 25.75 -1.12 -6.43
CA ALA A 225 26.13 -0.81 -7.79
C ALA A 225 26.75 0.61 -7.98
N GLN A 226 26.92 1.36 -6.86
CA GLN A 226 27.48 2.72 -6.86
C GLN A 226 26.71 3.72 -7.75
N ILE A 227 25.43 3.49 -7.95
CA ILE A 227 24.53 4.41 -8.67
C ILE A 227 24.35 5.66 -7.80
N GLN A 228 24.73 6.82 -8.36
CA GLN A 228 24.68 8.10 -7.63
C GLN A 228 23.32 8.76 -7.77
N ARG A 229 22.64 8.60 -8.89
CA ARG A 229 21.42 9.37 -9.21
C ARG A 229 20.28 8.46 -9.62
N VAL A 230 19.08 8.85 -9.18
CA VAL A 230 17.84 8.13 -9.47
C VAL A 230 16.75 9.07 -9.97
N ILE A 231 15.80 8.52 -10.69
CA ILE A 231 14.61 9.21 -11.18
C ILE A 231 13.41 8.63 -10.46
N TRP A 232 12.56 9.50 -9.92
CA TRP A 232 11.24 9.08 -9.45
C TRP A 232 10.30 8.81 -10.62
N LEU A 233 9.72 7.63 -10.66
CA LEU A 233 8.74 7.23 -11.67
C LEU A 233 7.38 6.98 -11.03
N ALA A 234 6.41 7.84 -11.30
CA ALA A 234 5.04 7.66 -10.86
C ALA A 234 4.19 6.90 -11.88
N THR A 235 3.26 6.08 -11.39
CA THR A 235 2.19 5.53 -12.23
C THR A 235 1.12 6.59 -12.43
N LEU A 236 1.08 7.21 -13.60
CA LEU A 236 0.15 8.32 -13.90
C LEU A 236 -1.20 7.80 -14.39
N ASP A 237 -2.17 7.75 -13.49
CA ASP A 237 -3.58 7.47 -13.78
C ASP A 237 -4.51 8.35 -12.91
N ARG A 238 -5.82 8.03 -12.89
CA ARG A 238 -6.82 8.78 -12.12
C ARG A 238 -6.61 8.70 -10.60
N ARG A 239 -5.83 7.73 -10.11
CA ARG A 239 -5.57 7.47 -8.70
C ARG A 239 -4.22 8.03 -8.24
N THR A 240 -3.50 8.71 -9.13
CA THR A 240 -2.22 9.34 -8.79
C THR A 240 -2.49 10.57 -7.95
N CYS A 241 -1.94 10.61 -6.74
CA CYS A 241 -2.04 11.79 -5.88
C CYS A 241 -1.13 12.93 -6.38
N GLN A 242 -1.40 14.14 -5.92
CA GLN A 242 -0.64 15.33 -6.32
C GLN A 242 0.84 15.20 -5.98
N THR A 243 1.18 14.72 -4.78
CA THR A 243 2.57 14.51 -4.35
C THR A 243 3.34 13.59 -5.32
N CYS A 244 2.75 12.44 -5.67
CA CYS A 244 3.38 11.51 -6.61
C CYS A 244 3.48 12.08 -8.03
N GLU A 245 2.52 12.90 -8.44
CA GLU A 245 2.53 13.60 -9.73
C GLU A 245 3.63 14.67 -9.78
N ASP A 246 3.82 15.42 -8.71
CA ASP A 246 4.83 16.47 -8.60
C ASP A 246 6.26 15.89 -8.56
N LEU A 247 6.44 14.74 -7.91
CA LEU A 247 7.71 14.02 -7.87
C LEU A 247 8.07 13.34 -9.21
N ASN A 248 7.10 13.11 -10.10
CA ASN A 248 7.34 12.35 -11.30
C ASN A 248 8.40 12.95 -12.24
N GLU A 249 9.37 12.12 -12.65
CA GLU A 249 10.55 12.49 -13.46
C GLU A 249 11.52 13.45 -12.76
N THR A 250 11.37 13.68 -11.45
CA THR A 250 12.39 14.40 -10.68
C THR A 250 13.63 13.51 -10.52
N VAL A 251 14.80 14.15 -10.55
CA VAL A 251 16.11 13.50 -10.38
C VAL A 251 16.60 13.81 -8.99
N TRP A 252 17.13 12.82 -8.32
CA TRP A 252 17.62 12.88 -6.95
C TRP A 252 18.96 12.19 -6.84
N ASP A 253 19.79 12.63 -5.93
CA ASP A 253 20.87 11.80 -5.42
C ASP A 253 20.27 10.61 -4.66
N LEU A 254 20.83 9.42 -4.82
CA LEU A 254 20.23 8.18 -4.31
C LEU A 254 19.91 8.23 -2.81
N GLU A 255 20.78 8.87 -2.02
CA GLU A 255 20.61 8.93 -0.57
C GLU A 255 19.55 9.97 -0.14
N GLU A 256 19.34 11.01 -0.94
CA GLU A 256 18.36 12.07 -0.69
C GLU A 256 16.99 11.76 -1.32
N ALA A 257 16.95 10.76 -2.19
CA ALA A 257 15.73 10.40 -2.92
C ALA A 257 14.63 9.94 -1.96
N PRO A 258 13.43 10.57 -2.02
CA PRO A 258 12.27 10.08 -1.27
C PRO A 258 11.97 8.63 -1.66
N THR A 259 11.58 7.83 -0.68
CA THR A 259 11.29 6.41 -0.86
C THR A 259 9.78 6.22 -1.05
N PRO A 260 9.33 5.60 -2.15
CA PRO A 260 7.92 5.24 -2.32
C PRO A 260 7.38 4.49 -1.10
N VAL A 261 6.17 4.84 -0.69
CA VAL A 261 5.48 4.37 0.51
C VAL A 261 6.00 5.02 1.80
N GLN A 262 7.30 4.96 2.10
CA GLN A 262 7.85 5.45 3.36
C GLN A 262 7.75 6.97 3.49
N ASP A 263 8.21 7.69 2.47
CA ASP A 263 8.25 9.16 2.48
C ASP A 263 7.06 9.79 1.74
N THR A 264 6.07 8.99 1.33
CA THR A 264 4.90 9.50 0.64
C THR A 264 3.59 9.09 1.32
N HIS A 265 3.01 7.95 0.95
CA HIS A 265 1.73 7.50 1.50
C HIS A 265 1.54 5.98 1.30
N PRO A 266 0.74 5.32 2.14
CA PRO A 266 0.30 3.95 1.90
C PRO A 266 -0.34 3.80 0.53
N ASN A 267 -0.28 2.59 -0.05
CA ASN A 267 -0.87 2.29 -1.35
C ASN A 267 -0.22 3.04 -2.54
N CYS A 268 1.00 3.58 -2.35
CA CYS A 268 1.79 4.20 -3.41
C CYS A 268 2.16 3.17 -4.49
N ARG A 269 2.24 3.63 -5.75
CA ARG A 269 2.55 2.79 -6.93
C ARG A 269 3.76 3.31 -7.70
N CYS A 270 4.50 4.21 -7.09
CA CYS A 270 5.70 4.80 -7.65
C CYS A 270 6.91 3.87 -7.46
N THR A 271 7.98 4.15 -8.19
CA THR A 271 9.25 3.44 -8.07
C THR A 271 10.41 4.37 -8.38
N LEU A 272 11.62 3.96 -7.99
CA LEU A 272 12.86 4.61 -8.37
C LEU A 272 13.53 3.83 -9.50
N ILE A 273 14.15 4.54 -10.44
CA ILE A 273 14.98 3.96 -11.51
C ILE A 273 16.32 4.69 -11.55
N ALA A 274 17.40 4.00 -11.93
CA ALA A 274 18.70 4.61 -12.13
C ALA A 274 18.65 5.70 -13.22
N ASP A 275 19.33 6.83 -13.00
CA ASP A 275 19.46 7.88 -14.01
C ASP A 275 20.66 7.59 -14.91
N GLN A 276 20.42 7.03 -16.08
CA GLN A 276 21.45 6.67 -17.07
C GLN A 276 21.75 7.81 -18.08
N ARG A 277 21.28 9.03 -17.81
CA ARG A 277 21.38 10.13 -18.80
C ARG A 277 22.71 10.87 -18.81
N ASN A 278 23.63 10.54 -17.92
CA ASN A 278 24.92 11.24 -17.74
C ASN A 278 26.14 10.30 -17.79
N ASP A 279 26.02 9.12 -18.43
CA ASP A 279 27.17 8.28 -18.75
C ASP A 279 27.66 8.53 -20.18
#